data_195860a9435958713579b925d0d79bbb
#
_entry.id   195860a9435958713579b925d0d79bbb
#
_cell.length_a   1.000
_cell.length_b   1.000
_cell.length_c   1.000
_cell.angle_alpha   90.00
_cell.angle_beta   90.00
_cell.angle_gamma   90.00
#
_symmetry.space_group_name_H-M   'P 1'
#
loop_
_entity.id
_entity.type
_entity.pdbx_description
1 polymer ?
#
loop_
_entity_poly.entity_id
_entity_poly.type
_entity_poly.pdbx_seq_one_letter_code
_entity_poly.pdbx_strand_id
1 'polypeptide(L)'
;MDMKSGIKLAHFQLRSILATTSRTRAFYPGYYAVHQFNPVSGQDKPVIELAESHGSWVTTIGAAHGVLVAGHHNGQYSMRHIDSNEPASAACHEGVITTHASGISNHVQVHQSRTSSSPIAAFASNDMGFRTLDIATEQWLVYEAFDFALNCTAVSPDRRLRVVVGDHLNVLITAAQSTLPGGKPEVLQSLSGHRDNGFACDWADDGWTVATGFQDRSVKIWDARRWTDSSGRAIPVCTIRSEMAGVRNLRFSPVGSGKRVLVAAEDADYVSIIDAQTYRSKQTVDLFSEIGGISFTEHGQCLSVLCCDRARGGIVQLERCGAGEETTWDADQDGPVYRPGFRARRGASYDWQPTASTDHRRIRESISRRRRKGASLDAIEPF
;
A
#
# COMPACT_ATOMS: atom_id res chain seq x y z
N MET A 1 18.93 9.28 -7.79
CA MET A 1 17.70 8.68 -8.34
C MET A 1 18.02 8.21 -9.75
N ASP A 2 18.54 6.99 -9.87
CA ASP A 2 18.97 6.42 -11.14
C ASP A 2 18.32 5.05 -11.33
N MET A 3 17.01 5.04 -11.61
CA MET A 3 16.41 3.87 -12.20
C MET A 3 16.21 4.13 -13.69
N LYS A 4 16.97 3.39 -14.49
CA LYS A 4 16.77 3.37 -15.93
C LYS A 4 15.38 2.83 -16.23
N SER A 5 14.56 3.64 -16.87
CA SER A 5 13.35 3.40 -17.63
C SER A 5 12.94 1.93 -17.89
N GLY A 6 12.44 1.23 -16.89
CA GLY A 6 12.02 -0.16 -17.05
C GLY A 6 10.75 -0.54 -16.30
N ILE A 7 10.16 0.39 -15.53
CA ILE A 7 8.94 0.12 -14.77
C ILE A 7 7.77 -0.03 -15.72
N LYS A 8 7.04 -1.16 -15.60
CA LYS A 8 5.83 -1.42 -16.37
C LYS A 8 4.60 -1.26 -15.50
N LEU A 9 3.85 -0.18 -15.72
CA LEU A 9 2.50 -0.06 -15.21
C LEU A 9 1.54 -0.74 -16.20
N ALA A 10 1.07 -1.92 -15.85
CA ALA A 10 0.24 -2.75 -16.74
C ALA A 10 -1.20 -2.25 -16.85
N HIS A 11 -1.72 -1.63 -15.80
CA HIS A 11 -3.10 -1.14 -15.74
C HIS A 11 -3.16 0.20 -14.99
N PHE A 12 -3.85 1.18 -15.55
CA PHE A 12 -3.87 2.55 -15.02
C PHE A 12 -4.55 2.69 -13.65
N GLN A 13 -5.42 1.76 -13.26
CA GLN A 13 -6.11 1.79 -11.96
C GLN A 13 -5.43 0.93 -10.89
N LEU A 14 -4.59 -0.05 -11.26
CA LEU A 14 -3.98 -0.97 -10.33
C LEU A 14 -2.62 -0.44 -9.88
N ARG A 15 -2.50 -0.14 -8.60
CA ARG A 15 -1.35 0.55 -8.00
C ARG A 15 -0.72 -0.25 -6.86
N SER A 16 -0.77 -1.59 -6.91
CA SER A 16 -0.18 -2.49 -5.93
C SER A 16 1.00 -3.28 -6.54
N ILE A 17 1.94 -2.56 -7.18
CA ILE A 17 3.07 -3.16 -7.92
C ILE A 17 4.43 -2.90 -7.25
N LEU A 18 4.44 -2.56 -5.96
CA LEU A 18 5.64 -2.45 -5.14
C LEU A 18 5.50 -3.31 -3.90
N ALA A 19 6.53 -4.08 -3.60
CA ALA A 19 6.68 -4.74 -2.32
C ALA A 19 8.12 -4.54 -1.80
N THR A 20 8.29 -4.38 -0.48
CA THR A 20 9.59 -4.28 0.16
C THR A 20 9.68 -5.25 1.33
N THR A 21 10.84 -5.90 1.50
CA THR A 21 11.11 -6.78 2.64
C THR A 21 12.18 -6.21 3.56
N SER A 22 12.98 -5.27 3.06
CA SER A 22 13.97 -4.53 3.86
C SER A 22 14.30 -3.20 3.18
N ARG A 23 15.07 -2.34 3.84
CA ARG A 23 15.57 -1.08 3.29
C ARG A 23 16.36 -1.26 1.98
N THR A 24 17.01 -2.41 1.81
CA THR A 24 17.87 -2.72 0.67
C THR A 24 17.22 -3.67 -0.34
N ARG A 25 15.95 -4.05 -0.14
CA ARG A 25 15.28 -5.05 -0.98
C ARG A 25 13.85 -4.61 -1.31
N ALA A 26 13.69 -4.06 -2.51
CA ALA A 26 12.41 -3.68 -3.09
C ALA A 26 12.16 -4.48 -4.37
N PHE A 27 10.89 -4.82 -4.64
CA PHE A 27 10.48 -5.58 -5.81
C PHE A 27 9.47 -4.77 -6.62
N TYR A 28 9.66 -4.73 -7.95
CA TYR A 28 8.80 -4.01 -8.87
C TYR A 28 8.75 -4.70 -10.24
N PRO A 29 7.68 -4.52 -11.06
CA PRO A 29 7.62 -5.13 -12.38
C PRO A 29 8.33 -4.27 -13.43
N GLY A 30 9.18 -4.92 -14.21
CA GLY A 30 9.66 -4.45 -15.48
C GLY A 30 8.82 -4.97 -16.65
N TYR A 31 9.32 -4.80 -17.87
CA TYR A 31 8.66 -5.29 -19.09
C TYR A 31 8.75 -6.80 -19.24
N TYR A 32 9.89 -7.40 -18.85
CA TYR A 32 10.23 -8.81 -19.10
C TYR A 32 10.56 -9.57 -17.82
N ALA A 33 10.54 -8.89 -16.68
CA ALA A 33 10.87 -9.52 -15.40
C ALA A 33 10.26 -8.75 -14.23
N VAL A 34 10.06 -9.42 -13.11
CA VAL A 34 10.00 -8.77 -11.81
C VAL A 34 11.43 -8.57 -11.34
N HIS A 35 11.76 -7.36 -10.94
CA HIS A 35 13.07 -6.94 -10.50
C HIS A 35 13.18 -6.86 -8.99
N GLN A 36 14.34 -7.20 -8.46
CA GLN A 36 14.77 -6.85 -7.12
C GLN A 36 15.72 -5.66 -7.23
N PHE A 37 15.39 -4.58 -6.61
CA PHE A 37 16.19 -3.37 -6.55
C PHE A 37 16.69 -3.10 -5.13
N ASN A 38 17.93 -2.69 -5.02
CA ASN A 38 18.51 -2.19 -3.78
C ASN A 38 18.58 -0.66 -3.84
N PRO A 39 17.67 0.06 -3.13
CA PRO A 39 17.65 1.52 -3.18
C PRO A 39 18.90 2.20 -2.63
N VAL A 40 19.68 1.51 -1.80
CA VAL A 40 20.91 2.06 -1.20
C VAL A 40 22.09 1.95 -2.15
N SER A 41 22.28 0.79 -2.80
CA SER A 41 23.42 0.55 -3.70
C SER A 41 23.13 0.85 -5.17
N GLY A 42 21.85 1.02 -5.55
CA GLY A 42 21.43 1.16 -6.94
C GLY A 42 21.49 -0.15 -7.75
N GLN A 43 21.76 -1.27 -7.11
CA GLN A 43 21.82 -2.57 -7.81
C GLN A 43 20.41 -3.03 -8.18
N ASP A 44 20.23 -3.44 -9.43
CA ASP A 44 19.01 -3.99 -9.99
C ASP A 44 19.27 -5.35 -10.63
N LYS A 45 18.42 -6.33 -10.32
CA LYS A 45 18.51 -7.67 -10.91
C LYS A 45 17.13 -8.29 -11.14
N PRO A 46 16.93 -9.03 -12.23
CA PRO A 46 15.73 -9.82 -12.43
C PRO A 46 15.66 -10.97 -11.41
N VAL A 47 14.46 -11.23 -10.89
CA VAL A 47 14.19 -12.30 -9.92
C VAL A 47 13.08 -13.25 -10.38
N ILE A 48 12.16 -12.80 -11.21
CA ILE A 48 11.16 -13.62 -11.91
C ILE A 48 11.22 -13.19 -13.38
N GLU A 49 11.58 -14.08 -14.27
CA GLU A 49 11.48 -13.85 -15.71
C GLU A 49 10.03 -14.05 -16.15
N LEU A 50 9.52 -13.13 -16.96
CA LEU A 50 8.16 -13.18 -17.46
C LEU A 50 8.20 -13.73 -18.88
N ALA A 51 7.33 -14.70 -19.15
CA ALA A 51 7.20 -15.24 -20.52
C ALA A 51 6.83 -14.11 -21.50
N GLU A 52 7.45 -14.10 -22.68
CA GLU A 52 7.14 -13.14 -23.74
C GLU A 52 5.72 -13.30 -24.34
N SER A 53 4.94 -14.23 -23.81
CA SER A 53 3.58 -14.48 -24.26
C SER A 53 2.67 -13.28 -23.97
N HIS A 54 1.82 -12.95 -24.92
CA HIS A 54 0.88 -11.83 -24.84
C HIS A 54 0.04 -11.88 -23.55
N GLY A 55 0.17 -10.85 -22.71
CA GLY A 55 -0.65 -10.67 -21.51
C GLY A 55 -0.03 -11.06 -20.17
N SER A 56 1.22 -11.50 -20.10
CA SER A 56 1.92 -11.82 -18.84
C SER A 56 2.35 -10.57 -18.05
N TRP A 57 1.69 -9.43 -18.24
CA TRP A 57 2.03 -8.21 -17.52
C TRP A 57 1.60 -8.31 -16.06
N VAL A 58 2.52 -7.98 -15.16
CA VAL A 58 2.27 -7.96 -13.73
C VAL A 58 1.37 -6.78 -13.36
N THR A 59 0.30 -7.07 -12.65
CA THR A 59 -0.70 -6.09 -12.20
C THR A 59 -0.67 -5.87 -10.70
N THR A 60 -0.11 -6.83 -9.95
CA THR A 60 0.00 -6.74 -8.49
C THR A 60 1.20 -7.55 -7.99
N ILE A 61 1.86 -7.08 -6.92
CA ILE A 61 2.98 -7.77 -6.27
C ILE A 61 2.78 -7.78 -4.76
N GLY A 62 3.02 -8.95 -4.15
CA GLY A 62 3.08 -9.10 -2.70
C GLY A 62 4.34 -9.84 -2.29
N ALA A 63 5.01 -9.39 -1.22
CA ALA A 63 6.17 -10.08 -0.68
C ALA A 63 6.10 -10.10 0.85
N ALA A 64 6.09 -11.29 1.42
CA ALA A 64 6.15 -11.52 2.87
C ALA A 64 6.56 -12.97 3.13
N HIS A 65 6.98 -13.27 4.37
CA HIS A 65 7.32 -14.63 4.82
C HIS A 65 8.29 -15.38 3.89
N GLY A 66 9.28 -14.67 3.33
CA GLY A 66 10.27 -15.26 2.46
C GLY A 66 9.81 -15.57 1.04
N VAL A 67 8.62 -15.13 0.64
CA VAL A 67 8.05 -15.40 -0.69
C VAL A 67 7.65 -14.11 -1.39
N LEU A 68 7.95 -14.04 -2.68
CA LEU A 68 7.48 -13.03 -3.63
C LEU A 68 6.42 -13.65 -4.53
N VAL A 69 5.28 -12.99 -4.66
CA VAL A 69 4.17 -13.41 -5.53
C VAL A 69 3.78 -12.25 -6.44
N ALA A 70 3.66 -12.53 -7.73
CA ALA A 70 3.18 -11.58 -8.73
C ALA A 70 1.90 -12.11 -9.38
N GLY A 71 0.85 -11.31 -9.42
CA GLY A 71 -0.37 -11.59 -10.17
C GLY A 71 -0.35 -10.86 -11.51
N HIS A 72 -0.93 -11.48 -12.53
CA HIS A 72 -0.83 -11.03 -13.91
C HIS A 72 -2.17 -10.58 -14.49
N HIS A 73 -2.07 -9.85 -15.61
CA HIS A 73 -3.23 -9.36 -16.35
C HIS A 73 -4.06 -10.47 -16.99
N ASN A 74 -3.45 -11.61 -17.28
CA ASN A 74 -4.09 -12.75 -17.95
C ASN A 74 -4.63 -13.83 -17.01
N GLY A 75 -4.72 -13.55 -15.70
CA GLY A 75 -5.21 -14.51 -14.71
C GLY A 75 -4.19 -15.57 -14.28
N GLN A 76 -2.92 -15.38 -14.61
CA GLN A 76 -1.83 -16.20 -14.10
C GLN A 76 -1.19 -15.57 -12.87
N TYR A 77 -0.32 -16.33 -12.19
CA TYR A 77 0.59 -15.84 -11.17
C TYR A 77 1.97 -16.46 -11.36
N SER A 78 2.98 -15.74 -10.87
CA SER A 78 4.33 -16.26 -10.70
C SER A 78 4.75 -16.05 -9.25
N MET A 79 5.48 -17.01 -8.69
CA MET A 79 6.01 -16.87 -7.34
C MET A 79 7.43 -17.39 -7.23
N ARG A 80 8.17 -16.87 -6.23
CA ARG A 80 9.53 -17.27 -5.95
C ARG A 80 9.86 -17.12 -4.46
N HIS A 81 10.66 -18.04 -3.92
CA HIS A 81 11.30 -17.85 -2.63
C HIS A 81 12.39 -16.77 -2.71
N ILE A 82 12.29 -15.73 -1.87
CA ILE A 82 13.13 -14.53 -1.95
C ILE A 82 14.59 -14.84 -1.61
N ASP A 83 14.84 -15.82 -0.75
CA ASP A 83 16.18 -16.18 -0.28
C ASP A 83 16.83 -17.28 -1.12
N SER A 84 16.18 -17.70 -2.22
CA SER A 84 16.77 -18.64 -3.18
C SER A 84 17.93 -17.97 -3.93
N ASN A 85 19.07 -18.65 -3.97
CA ASN A 85 20.24 -18.26 -4.75
C ASN A 85 20.23 -18.80 -6.20
N GLU A 86 19.17 -19.50 -6.58
CA GLU A 86 19.02 -20.04 -7.92
C GLU A 86 18.79 -18.93 -8.96
N PRO A 87 19.13 -19.17 -10.24
CA PRO A 87 18.85 -18.23 -11.32
C PRO A 87 17.35 -17.88 -11.42
N ALA A 88 17.02 -16.72 -11.96
CA ALA A 88 15.66 -16.25 -12.08
C ALA A 88 14.74 -17.23 -12.83
N SER A 89 15.25 -17.88 -13.87
CA SER A 89 14.52 -18.86 -14.68
C SER A 89 14.30 -20.21 -14.01
N ALA A 90 15.16 -20.61 -13.06
CA ALA A 90 15.12 -21.96 -12.47
C ALA A 90 14.31 -22.07 -11.18
N ALA A 91 14.00 -20.93 -10.52
CA ALA A 91 13.38 -20.90 -9.20
C ALA A 91 12.00 -20.25 -9.19
N CYS A 92 11.38 -20.09 -10.35
CA CYS A 92 10.05 -19.50 -10.49
C CYS A 92 8.99 -20.60 -10.60
N HIS A 93 7.95 -20.53 -9.78
CA HIS A 93 6.74 -21.32 -9.89
C HIS A 93 5.65 -20.49 -10.53
N GLU A 94 4.98 -21.02 -11.54
CA GLU A 94 3.91 -20.37 -12.25
C GLU A 94 2.63 -21.19 -12.18
N GLY A 95 1.49 -20.51 -12.17
CA GLY A 95 0.20 -21.16 -12.15
C GLY A 95 -0.92 -20.27 -12.65
N VAL A 96 -2.12 -20.84 -12.69
CA VAL A 96 -3.32 -20.19 -13.19
C VAL A 96 -4.27 -19.94 -12.03
N ILE A 97 -4.63 -18.66 -11.81
CA ILE A 97 -5.65 -18.24 -10.85
C ILE A 97 -7.03 -18.46 -11.46
N THR A 98 -7.18 -18.05 -12.71
CA THR A 98 -8.43 -18.16 -13.46
C THR A 98 -8.17 -18.14 -14.96
N THR A 99 -9.02 -18.83 -15.73
CA THR A 99 -9.03 -18.79 -17.19
C THR A 99 -10.09 -17.84 -17.76
N HIS A 100 -10.76 -17.08 -16.87
CA HIS A 100 -11.78 -16.14 -17.30
C HIS A 100 -11.17 -15.00 -18.12
N ALA A 101 -11.85 -14.56 -19.18
CA ALA A 101 -11.34 -13.52 -20.08
C ALA A 101 -11.06 -12.16 -19.36
N SER A 102 -11.79 -11.85 -18.29
CA SER A 102 -11.56 -10.69 -17.42
C SER A 102 -10.76 -11.05 -16.16
N GLY A 103 -9.94 -12.07 -16.19
CA GLY A 103 -9.26 -12.63 -15.03
C GLY A 103 -8.05 -11.85 -14.55
N ILE A 104 -8.04 -10.54 -14.67
CA ILE A 104 -6.94 -9.68 -14.17
C ILE A 104 -6.81 -9.85 -12.66
N SER A 105 -5.60 -10.10 -12.19
CA SER A 105 -5.29 -10.11 -10.76
C SER A 105 -5.14 -8.67 -10.26
N ASN A 106 -6.16 -8.16 -9.55
CA ASN A 106 -6.19 -6.77 -9.11
C ASN A 106 -5.34 -6.54 -7.85
N HIS A 107 -5.29 -7.52 -6.95
CA HIS A 107 -4.53 -7.43 -5.71
C HIS A 107 -4.07 -8.80 -5.23
N VAL A 108 -2.84 -8.88 -4.72
CA VAL A 108 -2.32 -10.03 -3.99
C VAL A 108 -1.85 -9.63 -2.60
N GLN A 109 -2.26 -10.39 -1.58
CA GLN A 109 -1.74 -10.29 -0.23
C GLN A 109 -1.09 -11.61 0.17
N VAL A 110 0.16 -11.55 0.65
CA VAL A 110 0.84 -12.70 1.24
C VAL A 110 0.77 -12.58 2.76
N HIS A 111 0.24 -13.60 3.42
CA HIS A 111 0.11 -13.63 4.88
C HIS A 111 0.30 -15.05 5.41
N GLN A 112 0.54 -15.20 6.71
CA GLN A 112 0.64 -16.52 7.34
C GLN A 112 -0.73 -17.21 7.41
N SER A 113 -0.76 -18.52 7.22
CA SER A 113 -1.96 -19.31 7.51
C SER A 113 -2.36 -19.19 8.99
N ARG A 114 -3.65 -19.31 9.28
CA ARG A 114 -4.15 -19.36 10.66
C ARG A 114 -3.96 -20.74 11.30
N THR A 115 -4.00 -21.77 10.49
CA THR A 115 -4.06 -23.18 10.93
C THR A 115 -2.75 -23.94 10.71
N SER A 116 -1.83 -23.37 9.92
CA SER A 116 -0.54 -23.98 9.60
C SER A 116 0.57 -22.92 9.61
N SER A 117 1.83 -23.36 9.56
CA SER A 117 2.98 -22.47 9.39
C SER A 117 3.20 -22.04 7.92
N SER A 118 2.36 -22.50 7.00
CA SER A 118 2.49 -22.17 5.58
C SER A 118 2.07 -20.73 5.29
N PRO A 119 2.82 -19.99 4.46
CA PRO A 119 2.33 -18.73 3.91
C PRO A 119 1.21 -18.98 2.90
N ILE A 120 0.27 -18.02 2.84
CA ILE A 120 -0.89 -18.01 1.95
C ILE A 120 -0.77 -16.83 1.00
N ALA A 121 -0.99 -17.05 -0.29
CA ALA A 121 -1.23 -15.99 -1.27
C ALA A 121 -2.75 -15.83 -1.48
N ALA A 122 -3.26 -14.65 -1.20
CA ALA A 122 -4.67 -14.30 -1.35
C ALA A 122 -4.85 -13.35 -2.54
N PHE A 123 -5.63 -13.77 -3.54
CA PHE A 123 -5.83 -13.03 -4.78
C PHE A 123 -7.25 -12.47 -4.85
N ALA A 124 -7.35 -11.17 -5.12
CA ALA A 124 -8.57 -10.51 -5.54
C ALA A 124 -8.50 -10.28 -7.06
N SER A 125 -9.55 -10.63 -7.76
CA SER A 125 -9.55 -10.68 -9.22
C SER A 125 -10.73 -9.94 -9.83
N ASN A 126 -10.52 -9.42 -11.03
CA ASN A 126 -11.54 -8.71 -11.80
C ASN A 126 -12.68 -9.63 -12.30
N ASP A 127 -12.48 -10.95 -12.28
CA ASP A 127 -13.52 -11.96 -12.55
C ASP A 127 -14.48 -12.18 -11.38
N MET A 128 -14.54 -11.24 -10.43
CA MET A 128 -15.37 -11.28 -9.23
C MET A 128 -14.96 -12.40 -8.24
N GLY A 129 -13.81 -13.04 -8.44
CA GLY A 129 -13.31 -14.15 -7.65
C GLY A 129 -12.31 -13.71 -6.59
N PHE A 130 -12.45 -14.25 -5.39
CA PHE A 130 -11.41 -14.29 -4.37
C PHE A 130 -10.87 -15.71 -4.23
N ARG A 131 -9.55 -15.86 -4.20
CA ARG A 131 -8.89 -17.17 -4.12
C ARG A 131 -7.70 -17.14 -3.19
N THR A 132 -7.47 -18.23 -2.46
CA THR A 132 -6.27 -18.37 -1.64
C THR A 132 -5.51 -19.63 -2.02
N LEU A 133 -4.20 -19.49 -2.16
CA LEU A 133 -3.25 -20.52 -2.47
C LEU A 133 -2.35 -20.77 -1.26
N ASP A 134 -2.22 -22.01 -0.85
CA ASP A 134 -1.15 -22.42 0.08
C ASP A 134 0.17 -22.50 -0.69
N ILE A 135 1.13 -21.68 -0.30
CA ILE A 135 2.39 -21.52 -1.05
C ILE A 135 3.28 -22.77 -0.90
N ALA A 136 3.25 -23.44 0.24
CA ALA A 136 4.10 -24.59 0.48
C ALA A 136 3.62 -25.85 -0.27
N THR A 137 2.32 -25.99 -0.45
CA THR A 137 1.70 -27.16 -1.12
C THR A 137 1.24 -26.86 -2.54
N GLU A 138 1.22 -25.59 -2.94
CA GLU A 138 0.68 -25.10 -4.21
C GLU A 138 -0.79 -25.50 -4.43
N GLN A 139 -1.55 -25.67 -3.35
CA GLN A 139 -2.96 -26.06 -3.42
C GLN A 139 -3.88 -24.87 -3.19
N TRP A 140 -4.93 -24.77 -4.01
CA TRP A 140 -6.01 -23.82 -3.79
C TRP A 140 -6.84 -24.24 -2.59
N LEU A 141 -6.94 -23.34 -1.59
CA LEU A 141 -7.65 -23.60 -0.34
C LEU A 141 -9.07 -23.05 -0.35
N VAL A 142 -9.26 -21.86 -0.92
CA VAL A 142 -10.54 -21.15 -0.91
C VAL A 142 -10.82 -20.59 -2.30
N TYR A 143 -12.07 -20.66 -2.70
CA TYR A 143 -12.65 -19.92 -3.80
C TYR A 143 -13.98 -19.31 -3.33
N GLU A 144 -14.10 -18.01 -3.46
CA GLU A 144 -15.34 -17.27 -3.16
C GLU A 144 -15.69 -16.38 -4.36
N ALA A 145 -16.95 -16.46 -4.80
CA ALA A 145 -17.49 -15.64 -5.88
C ALA A 145 -18.36 -14.51 -5.31
N PHE A 146 -18.04 -13.30 -5.71
CA PHE A 146 -18.79 -12.08 -5.39
C PHE A 146 -19.64 -11.62 -6.57
N ASP A 147 -20.47 -10.59 -6.37
CA ASP A 147 -21.32 -10.03 -7.42
C ASP A 147 -20.66 -8.82 -8.15
N PHE A 148 -19.42 -8.49 -7.83
CA PHE A 148 -18.66 -7.38 -8.39
C PHE A 148 -17.16 -7.70 -8.46
N ALA A 149 -16.44 -7.00 -9.33
CA ALA A 149 -14.98 -7.11 -9.45
C ALA A 149 -14.28 -6.66 -8.16
N LEU A 150 -13.34 -7.48 -7.67
CA LEU A 150 -12.60 -7.21 -6.44
C LEU A 150 -11.32 -6.44 -6.75
N ASN A 151 -11.15 -5.26 -6.15
CA ASN A 151 -9.97 -4.42 -6.39
C ASN A 151 -8.91 -4.57 -5.28
N CYS A 152 -9.32 -4.76 -4.03
CA CYS A 152 -8.40 -4.96 -2.93
C CYS A 152 -9.05 -5.74 -1.78
N THR A 153 -8.25 -6.52 -1.08
CA THR A 153 -8.66 -7.18 0.16
C THR A 153 -7.55 -7.10 1.20
N ALA A 154 -7.92 -7.05 2.48
CA ALA A 154 -6.97 -7.14 3.59
C ALA A 154 -7.53 -8.04 4.68
N VAL A 155 -6.71 -8.98 5.15
CA VAL A 155 -7.05 -9.89 6.25
C VAL A 155 -6.73 -9.25 7.60
N SER A 156 -7.58 -9.48 8.61
CA SER A 156 -7.30 -9.04 9.98
C SER A 156 -6.04 -9.73 10.55
N PRO A 157 -5.34 -9.11 11.51
CA PRO A 157 -4.13 -9.70 12.11
C PRO A 157 -4.37 -11.07 12.75
N ASP A 158 -5.56 -11.32 13.30
CA ASP A 158 -5.98 -12.63 13.84
C ASP A 158 -6.46 -13.61 12.76
N ARG A 159 -6.54 -13.16 11.49
CA ARG A 159 -6.92 -13.93 10.31
C ARG A 159 -8.33 -14.53 10.37
N ARG A 160 -9.24 -13.87 11.09
CA ARG A 160 -10.64 -14.28 11.20
C ARG A 160 -11.55 -13.53 10.24
N LEU A 161 -11.22 -12.26 10.00
CA LEU A 161 -12.00 -11.35 9.18
C LEU A 161 -11.20 -10.90 7.96
N ARG A 162 -11.92 -10.49 6.95
CA ARG A 162 -11.38 -9.85 5.73
C ARG A 162 -12.21 -8.64 5.40
N VAL A 163 -11.56 -7.53 5.09
CA VAL A 163 -12.18 -6.40 4.43
C VAL A 163 -12.04 -6.58 2.93
N VAL A 164 -13.10 -6.28 2.19
CA VAL A 164 -13.19 -6.42 0.73
C VAL A 164 -13.71 -5.13 0.15
N VAL A 165 -13.03 -4.60 -0.85
CA VAL A 165 -13.43 -3.44 -1.65
C VAL A 165 -13.27 -3.75 -3.13
N GLY A 166 -14.12 -3.15 -3.96
CA GLY A 166 -14.12 -3.39 -5.40
C GLY A 166 -15.06 -2.45 -6.13
N ASP A 167 -15.56 -2.88 -7.28
CA ASP A 167 -16.50 -2.11 -8.10
C ASP A 167 -17.90 -2.09 -7.46
N HIS A 168 -17.92 -1.63 -6.21
CA HIS A 168 -19.08 -1.56 -5.36
C HIS A 168 -18.96 -0.40 -4.36
N LEU A 169 -20.09 0.22 -4.01
CA LEU A 169 -20.11 1.40 -3.12
C LEU A 169 -19.88 1.06 -1.65
N ASN A 170 -20.21 -0.17 -1.23
CA ASN A 170 -20.07 -0.60 0.15
C ASN A 170 -18.77 -1.36 0.36
N VAL A 171 -18.23 -1.21 1.56
CA VAL A 171 -17.15 -2.06 2.08
C VAL A 171 -17.78 -3.32 2.65
N LEU A 172 -17.31 -4.50 2.25
CA LEU A 172 -17.75 -5.74 2.85
C LEU A 172 -16.75 -6.23 3.89
N ILE A 173 -17.27 -6.68 5.01
CA ILE A 173 -16.51 -7.43 6.02
C ILE A 173 -16.99 -8.86 5.95
N THR A 174 -16.08 -9.77 5.59
CA THR A 174 -16.40 -11.21 5.45
C THR A 174 -15.64 -12.03 6.47
N ALA A 175 -16.09 -13.24 6.72
CA ALA A 175 -15.22 -14.25 7.33
C ALA A 175 -13.99 -14.46 6.42
N ALA A 176 -12.80 -14.61 6.99
CA ALA A 176 -11.59 -14.84 6.20
C ALA A 176 -11.60 -16.19 5.46
N GLN A 177 -12.36 -17.14 5.99
CA GLN A 177 -12.66 -18.42 5.36
C GLN A 177 -14.17 -18.65 5.50
N SER A 178 -14.88 -18.65 4.37
CA SER A 178 -16.31 -18.94 4.36
C SER A 178 -16.56 -20.42 4.60
N THR A 179 -17.57 -20.70 5.41
CA THR A 179 -18.11 -22.06 5.61
C THR A 179 -19.34 -22.32 4.75
N LEU A 180 -19.77 -21.33 3.98
CA LEU A 180 -20.97 -21.43 3.16
C LEU A 180 -20.72 -22.31 1.92
N PRO A 181 -21.72 -23.15 1.54
CA PRO A 181 -21.59 -24.00 0.35
C PRO A 181 -21.59 -23.15 -0.94
N GLY A 182 -21.02 -23.71 -2.01
CA GLY A 182 -21.06 -23.13 -3.36
C GLY A 182 -20.14 -21.93 -3.57
N GLY A 183 -19.11 -21.75 -2.71
CA GLY A 183 -18.14 -20.68 -2.88
C GLY A 183 -18.70 -19.27 -2.63
N LYS A 184 -19.77 -19.13 -1.89
CA LYS A 184 -20.31 -17.82 -1.51
C LYS A 184 -19.51 -17.22 -0.34
N PRO A 185 -19.20 -15.91 -0.37
CA PRO A 185 -18.57 -15.26 0.77
C PRO A 185 -19.54 -15.18 1.95
N GLU A 186 -19.03 -15.41 3.15
CA GLU A 186 -19.79 -15.18 4.38
C GLU A 186 -19.69 -13.70 4.77
N VAL A 187 -20.63 -12.89 4.30
CA VAL A 187 -20.68 -11.45 4.56
C VAL A 187 -21.23 -11.19 5.96
N LEU A 188 -20.42 -10.68 6.85
CA LEU A 188 -20.79 -10.36 8.23
C LEU A 188 -21.29 -8.92 8.39
N GLN A 189 -20.74 -7.98 7.59
CA GLN A 189 -21.12 -6.57 7.58
C GLN A 189 -21.03 -6.01 6.17
N SER A 190 -21.93 -5.07 5.86
CA SER A 190 -21.90 -4.25 4.65
C SER A 190 -21.91 -2.76 5.08
N LEU A 191 -20.78 -2.09 4.93
CA LEU A 191 -20.58 -0.72 5.43
C LEU A 191 -20.81 0.27 4.30
N SER A 192 -21.90 1.00 4.40
CA SER A 192 -22.24 2.08 3.46
C SER A 192 -21.56 3.39 3.82
N GLY A 193 -21.49 4.32 2.85
CA GLY A 193 -21.02 5.68 3.09
C GLY A 193 -20.00 6.19 2.10
N HIS A 194 -19.37 5.33 1.30
CA HIS A 194 -18.64 5.72 0.10
C HIS A 194 -19.62 6.01 -1.06
N ARG A 195 -19.15 6.71 -2.10
CA ARG A 195 -20.00 7.22 -3.20
C ARG A 195 -19.53 6.77 -4.57
N ASP A 196 -18.46 5.98 -4.64
CA ASP A 196 -17.86 5.48 -5.87
C ASP A 196 -17.21 4.13 -5.58
N ASN A 197 -16.47 3.54 -6.51
CA ASN A 197 -15.81 2.25 -6.39
C ASN A 197 -14.61 2.28 -5.43
N GLY A 198 -14.38 1.15 -4.74
CA GLY A 198 -13.28 0.98 -3.80
C GLY A 198 -12.02 0.39 -4.45
N PHE A 199 -10.84 0.96 -4.16
CA PHE A 199 -9.58 0.50 -4.74
C PHE A 199 -8.53 0.10 -3.72
N ALA A 200 -8.64 0.56 -2.49
CA ALA A 200 -7.65 0.28 -1.46
C ALA A 200 -8.30 -0.02 -0.12
N CYS A 201 -7.73 -0.97 0.58
CA CYS A 201 -8.05 -1.21 1.99
C CYS A 201 -6.82 -1.75 2.70
N ASP A 202 -6.76 -1.49 4.00
CA ASP A 202 -5.76 -2.06 4.86
C ASP A 202 -6.29 -2.26 6.27
N TRP A 203 -5.77 -3.25 6.99
CA TRP A 203 -6.11 -3.57 8.36
C TRP A 203 -4.89 -3.31 9.24
N ALA A 204 -5.05 -2.43 10.23
CA ALA A 204 -3.96 -2.13 11.16
C ALA A 204 -3.64 -3.33 12.06
N ASP A 205 -2.38 -3.44 12.43
CA ASP A 205 -1.88 -4.50 13.32
C ASP A 205 -2.47 -4.44 14.74
N ASP A 206 -3.19 -3.35 15.10
CA ASP A 206 -3.91 -3.27 16.37
C ASP A 206 -5.13 -4.22 16.44
N GLY A 207 -5.53 -4.78 15.31
CA GLY A 207 -6.60 -5.76 15.18
C GLY A 207 -8.00 -5.19 15.04
N TRP A 208 -8.20 -3.87 15.23
CA TRP A 208 -9.54 -3.26 15.15
C TRP A 208 -9.66 -2.07 14.22
N THR A 209 -8.56 -1.46 13.79
CA THR A 209 -8.62 -0.31 12.89
C THR A 209 -8.54 -0.76 11.42
N VAL A 210 -9.50 -0.33 10.61
CA VAL A 210 -9.56 -0.59 9.18
C VAL A 210 -9.59 0.72 8.43
N ALA A 211 -8.83 0.83 7.35
CA ALA A 211 -8.89 1.95 6.42
C ALA A 211 -9.38 1.48 5.05
N THR A 212 -10.22 2.29 4.41
CA THR A 212 -10.71 2.05 3.05
C THR A 212 -10.58 3.31 2.20
N GLY A 213 -10.05 3.17 0.98
CA GLY A 213 -9.80 4.25 0.02
C GLY A 213 -10.55 4.03 -1.28
N PHE A 214 -11.27 5.05 -1.71
CA PHE A 214 -12.22 4.96 -2.81
C PHE A 214 -11.99 6.03 -3.88
N GLN A 215 -12.57 5.83 -5.05
CA GLN A 215 -12.56 6.78 -6.17
C GLN A 215 -13.29 8.09 -5.81
N ASP A 216 -14.16 8.08 -4.80
CA ASP A 216 -14.86 9.25 -4.28
C ASP A 216 -13.94 10.26 -3.57
N ARG A 217 -12.63 10.07 -3.66
CA ARG A 217 -11.57 10.89 -3.08
C ARG A 217 -11.64 10.93 -1.55
N SER A 218 -12.06 9.84 -0.94
CA SER A 218 -12.09 9.74 0.52
C SER A 218 -11.41 8.48 1.04
N VAL A 219 -10.78 8.62 2.20
CA VAL A 219 -10.38 7.53 3.06
C VAL A 219 -11.33 7.51 4.25
N LYS A 220 -11.92 6.36 4.54
CA LYS A 220 -12.72 6.15 5.74
C LYS A 220 -12.01 5.22 6.69
N ILE A 221 -12.04 5.56 7.96
CA ILE A 221 -11.49 4.77 9.05
C ILE A 221 -12.66 4.14 9.81
N TRP A 222 -12.54 2.84 10.06
CA TRP A 222 -13.55 2.04 10.73
C TRP A 222 -12.97 1.37 11.97
N ASP A 223 -13.82 1.17 12.99
CA ASP A 223 -13.48 0.40 14.19
C ASP A 223 -14.21 -0.96 14.13
N ALA A 224 -13.44 -2.05 14.05
CA ALA A 224 -13.96 -3.42 13.97
C ALA A 224 -14.75 -3.85 15.22
N ARG A 225 -14.61 -3.13 16.33
CA ARG A 225 -15.39 -3.36 17.54
C ARG A 225 -16.77 -2.71 17.48
N ARG A 226 -16.96 -1.77 16.53
CA ARG A 226 -18.20 -1.01 16.37
C ARG A 226 -18.40 -0.53 14.94
N TRP A 227 -18.79 -1.42 14.04
CA TRP A 227 -19.04 -1.10 12.63
C TRP A 227 -20.25 -0.19 12.40
N THR A 228 -21.27 -0.32 13.27
CA THR A 228 -22.58 0.33 13.09
C THR A 228 -23.03 1.03 14.37
N ASP A 229 -23.96 1.98 14.22
CA ASP A 229 -24.69 2.60 15.34
C ASP A 229 -25.82 1.69 15.85
N SER A 230 -26.58 2.17 16.83
CA SER A 230 -27.74 1.48 17.38
C SER A 230 -28.88 1.29 16.38
N SER A 231 -28.89 2.03 15.28
CA SER A 231 -29.85 1.88 14.18
C SER A 231 -29.38 0.93 13.08
N GLY A 232 -28.18 0.33 13.22
CA GLY A 232 -27.59 -0.54 12.21
C GLY A 232 -26.92 0.19 11.06
N ARG A 233 -26.77 1.53 11.14
CA ARG A 233 -26.13 2.33 10.09
C ARG A 233 -24.60 2.33 10.30
N ALA A 234 -23.84 2.12 9.22
CA ALA A 234 -22.39 2.14 9.26
C ALA A 234 -21.84 3.51 9.74
N ILE A 235 -20.92 3.46 10.71
CA ILE A 235 -20.29 4.64 11.29
C ILE A 235 -18.77 4.56 11.09
N PRO A 236 -18.19 5.37 10.19
CA PRO A 236 -16.74 5.57 10.17
C PRO A 236 -16.30 6.40 11.40
N VAL A 237 -15.16 6.06 11.96
CA VAL A 237 -14.49 6.83 13.01
C VAL A 237 -14.19 8.25 12.50
N CYS A 238 -13.70 8.33 11.27
CA CYS A 238 -13.51 9.59 10.56
C CYS A 238 -13.50 9.39 9.05
N THR A 239 -13.61 10.49 8.32
CA THR A 239 -13.45 10.54 6.86
C THR A 239 -12.39 11.58 6.52
N ILE A 240 -11.37 11.17 5.79
CA ILE A 240 -10.25 11.99 5.37
C ILE A 240 -10.36 12.19 3.87
N ARG A 241 -10.22 13.41 3.40
CA ARG A 241 -10.23 13.70 1.97
C ARG A 241 -8.81 13.64 1.40
N SER A 242 -8.69 13.03 0.22
CA SER A 242 -7.49 13.13 -0.60
C SER A 242 -7.33 14.55 -1.16
N GLU A 243 -6.14 14.87 -1.66
CA GLU A 243 -5.86 16.20 -2.20
C GLU A 243 -6.52 16.41 -3.56
N MET A 244 -6.36 15.46 -4.46
CA MET A 244 -6.74 15.64 -5.85
C MET A 244 -7.56 14.47 -6.42
N ALA A 245 -7.14 13.23 -6.19
CA ALA A 245 -7.66 12.07 -6.90
C ALA A 245 -8.16 10.96 -5.97
N GLY A 246 -8.70 9.88 -6.53
CA GLY A 246 -9.11 8.69 -5.81
C GLY A 246 -7.91 7.99 -5.17
N VAL A 247 -8.13 7.35 -4.04
CA VAL A 247 -7.08 6.64 -3.30
C VAL A 247 -6.91 5.24 -3.86
N ARG A 248 -5.69 4.92 -4.31
CA ARG A 248 -5.36 3.66 -4.98
C ARG A 248 -4.56 2.68 -4.11
N ASN A 249 -3.88 3.18 -3.09
CA ASN A 249 -3.16 2.32 -2.16
C ASN A 249 -3.23 2.90 -0.74
N LEU A 250 -3.35 2.01 0.24
CA LEU A 250 -3.38 2.31 1.66
C LEU A 250 -2.46 1.35 2.40
N ARG A 251 -1.68 1.86 3.36
CA ARG A 251 -0.87 1.02 4.26
C ARG A 251 -0.78 1.66 5.64
N PHE A 252 -1.09 0.89 6.68
CA PHE A 252 -0.72 1.25 8.05
C PHE A 252 0.76 0.94 8.29
N SER A 253 1.43 1.76 9.09
CA SER A 253 2.77 1.43 9.55
C SER A 253 2.71 0.23 10.53
N PRO A 254 3.69 -0.70 10.47
CA PRO A 254 3.76 -1.84 11.37
C PRO A 254 3.81 -1.44 12.85
N VAL A 255 3.31 -2.31 13.73
CA VAL A 255 3.45 -2.14 15.19
C VAL A 255 4.94 -2.13 15.57
N GLY A 256 5.29 -1.26 16.52
CA GLY A 256 6.68 -1.07 16.95
C GLY A 256 7.46 -0.06 16.14
N SER A 257 6.88 0.49 15.07
CA SER A 257 7.53 1.50 14.23
C SER A 257 7.56 2.93 14.83
N GLY A 258 7.20 3.10 16.10
CA GLY A 258 7.03 4.39 16.76
C GLY A 258 5.62 4.96 16.57
N LYS A 259 5.49 6.26 16.29
CA LYS A 259 4.16 6.88 16.05
C LYS A 259 3.48 6.22 14.85
N ARG A 260 2.29 5.68 15.08
CA ARG A 260 1.54 5.00 14.01
C ARG A 260 1.05 5.97 12.96
N VAL A 261 1.20 5.60 11.70
CA VAL A 261 0.72 6.37 10.57
C VAL A 261 -0.06 5.48 9.62
N LEU A 262 -0.96 6.12 8.88
CA LEU A 262 -1.61 5.57 7.70
C LEU A 262 -1.09 6.33 6.49
N VAL A 263 -0.59 5.62 5.50
CA VAL A 263 -0.19 6.21 4.23
C VAL A 263 -1.26 5.95 3.19
N ALA A 264 -1.66 7.00 2.48
CA ALA A 264 -2.60 6.96 1.37
C ALA A 264 -1.93 7.49 0.12
N ALA A 265 -1.85 6.67 -0.93
CA ALA A 265 -1.39 7.08 -2.26
C ALA A 265 -2.59 7.29 -3.18
N GLU A 266 -2.61 8.45 -3.83
CA GLU A 266 -3.66 8.83 -4.76
C GLU A 266 -3.37 8.32 -6.18
N ASP A 267 -4.36 8.40 -7.03
CA ASP A 267 -4.22 8.12 -8.48
C ASP A 267 -3.33 9.16 -9.18
N ALA A 268 -3.18 10.32 -8.59
CA ALA A 268 -2.25 11.38 -8.97
C ALA A 268 -1.00 11.35 -8.06
N ASP A 269 -0.14 12.30 -8.22
CA ASP A 269 1.23 12.41 -7.71
C ASP A 269 1.37 12.47 -6.18
N TYR A 270 0.28 12.40 -5.44
CA TYR A 270 0.25 12.68 -4.01
C TYR A 270 0.30 11.45 -3.12
N VAL A 271 1.17 11.50 -2.12
CA VAL A 271 1.21 10.57 -0.99
C VAL A 271 0.92 11.34 0.29
N SER A 272 -0.13 10.95 0.98
CA SER A 272 -0.52 11.52 2.27
C SER A 272 -0.10 10.59 3.41
N ILE A 273 0.69 11.10 4.35
CA ILE A 273 1.10 10.43 5.58
C ILE A 273 0.24 10.98 6.71
N ILE A 274 -0.62 10.17 7.26
CA ILE A 274 -1.69 10.55 8.17
C ILE A 274 -1.38 10.02 9.56
N ASP A 275 -1.50 10.85 10.60
CA ASP A 275 -1.41 10.41 11.99
C ASP A 275 -2.53 9.39 12.30
N ALA A 276 -2.18 8.11 12.46
CA ALA A 276 -3.14 7.03 12.69
C ALA A 276 -3.59 6.90 14.15
N GLN A 277 -3.14 7.76 15.06
CA GLN A 277 -3.64 7.83 16.42
C GLN A 277 -4.82 8.79 16.55
N THR A 278 -4.74 9.92 15.89
CA THR A 278 -5.73 10.99 16.03
C THR A 278 -6.50 11.30 14.75
N TYR A 279 -5.94 10.95 13.59
CA TYR A 279 -6.46 11.29 12.26
C TYR A 279 -6.69 12.80 12.04
N ARG A 280 -6.03 13.65 12.85
CA ARG A 280 -6.21 15.10 12.83
C ARG A 280 -5.14 15.85 12.05
N SER A 281 -4.04 15.17 11.73
CA SER A 281 -2.96 15.74 10.95
C SER A 281 -2.52 14.80 9.86
N LYS A 282 -2.13 15.38 8.74
CA LYS A 282 -1.47 14.68 7.64
C LYS A 282 -0.38 15.54 7.05
N GLN A 283 0.64 14.87 6.55
CA GLN A 283 1.68 15.42 5.72
C GLN A 283 1.45 14.93 4.30
N THR A 284 1.41 15.83 3.33
CA THR A 284 1.25 15.48 1.92
C THR A 284 2.55 15.74 1.18
N VAL A 285 3.00 14.75 0.43
CA VAL A 285 4.19 14.80 -0.40
C VAL A 285 3.75 14.74 -1.86
N ASP A 286 4.17 15.72 -2.65
CA ASP A 286 4.00 15.74 -4.09
C ASP A 286 5.24 15.13 -4.75
N LEU A 287 5.06 14.01 -5.46
CA LEU A 287 6.15 13.27 -6.09
C LEU A 287 6.26 13.54 -7.60
N PHE A 288 5.33 14.32 -8.16
CA PHE A 288 5.28 14.67 -9.59
C PHE A 288 5.39 13.45 -10.52
N SER A 289 4.78 12.33 -10.14
CA SER A 289 4.85 11.06 -10.86
C SER A 289 3.65 10.18 -10.53
N GLU A 290 3.17 9.41 -11.50
CA GLU A 290 2.20 8.34 -11.21
C GLU A 290 2.75 7.35 -10.20
N ILE A 291 2.00 7.10 -9.13
CA ILE A 291 2.41 6.22 -8.04
C ILE A 291 1.96 4.79 -8.34
N GLY A 292 2.92 3.87 -8.50
CA GLY A 292 2.65 2.45 -8.78
C GLY A 292 2.42 1.62 -7.51
N GLY A 293 2.83 2.11 -6.35
CA GLY A 293 2.64 1.42 -5.09
C GLY A 293 3.40 2.04 -3.95
N ILE A 294 2.99 1.69 -2.74
CA ILE A 294 3.65 2.06 -1.49
C ILE A 294 3.90 0.81 -0.65
N SER A 295 5.01 0.78 0.06
CA SER A 295 5.34 -0.32 0.94
C SER A 295 6.22 0.16 2.10
N PHE A 296 5.87 -0.23 3.33
CA PHE A 296 6.76 -0.06 4.47
C PHE A 296 7.81 -1.16 4.51
N THR A 297 9.02 -0.82 4.97
CA THR A 297 9.98 -1.82 5.39
C THR A 297 9.48 -2.55 6.64
N GLU A 298 10.03 -3.72 6.92
CA GLU A 298 9.64 -4.59 8.04
C GLU A 298 9.50 -3.86 9.40
N HIS A 299 10.38 -2.89 9.67
CA HIS A 299 10.32 -2.13 10.91
C HIS A 299 9.55 -0.80 10.80
N GLY A 300 8.95 -0.50 9.64
CA GLY A 300 8.14 0.71 9.42
C GLY A 300 8.89 2.03 9.57
N GLN A 301 10.23 2.03 9.57
CA GLN A 301 11.05 3.23 9.65
C GLN A 301 11.24 3.90 8.28
N CYS A 302 11.08 3.13 7.23
CA CYS A 302 11.22 3.59 5.86
C CYS A 302 9.95 3.24 5.06
N LEU A 303 9.40 4.23 4.39
CA LEU A 303 8.33 4.08 3.41
C LEU A 303 8.94 4.18 2.02
N SER A 304 8.77 3.15 1.21
CA SER A 304 9.14 3.15 -0.20
C SER A 304 7.92 3.47 -1.06
N VAL A 305 8.09 4.35 -2.03
CA VAL A 305 7.08 4.74 -3.02
C VAL A 305 7.63 4.48 -4.41
N LEU A 306 6.89 3.75 -5.24
CA LEU A 306 7.25 3.50 -6.64
C LEU A 306 6.63 4.58 -7.53
N CYS A 307 7.49 5.36 -8.16
CA CYS A 307 7.13 6.37 -9.14
C CYS A 307 7.25 5.78 -10.56
N CYS A 308 6.17 5.78 -11.34
CA CYS A 308 6.08 5.09 -12.63
C CYS A 308 6.30 6.00 -13.84
N ASP A 309 6.59 7.27 -13.68
CA ASP A 309 6.88 8.19 -14.79
C ASP A 309 8.11 7.75 -15.55
N ARG A 310 8.06 7.83 -16.88
CA ARG A 310 9.17 7.36 -17.76
C ARG A 310 10.45 8.17 -17.60
N ALA A 311 10.34 9.44 -17.29
CA ALA A 311 11.48 10.36 -17.22
C ALA A 311 11.99 10.53 -15.78
N ARG A 312 11.10 10.37 -14.79
CA ARG A 312 11.36 10.62 -13.37
C ARG A 312 11.04 9.42 -12.49
N GLY A 313 10.77 8.25 -13.09
CA GLY A 313 10.42 7.04 -12.37
C GLY A 313 11.55 6.53 -11.49
N GLY A 314 11.16 5.73 -10.52
CA GLY A 314 12.10 5.14 -9.58
C GLY A 314 11.46 4.87 -8.22
N ILE A 315 12.26 4.42 -7.27
CA ILE A 315 11.82 4.24 -5.89
C ILE A 315 12.30 5.43 -5.05
N VAL A 316 11.33 6.12 -4.45
CA VAL A 316 11.59 7.16 -3.44
C VAL A 316 11.47 6.51 -2.07
N GLN A 317 12.44 6.73 -1.20
CA GLN A 317 12.38 6.31 0.20
C GLN A 317 12.19 7.52 1.09
N LEU A 318 11.16 7.48 1.93
CA LEU A 318 10.87 8.46 2.96
C LEU A 318 11.20 7.82 4.32
N GLU A 319 12.14 8.39 5.04
CA GLU A 319 12.58 7.89 6.34
C GLU A 319 11.98 8.73 7.46
N ARG A 320 11.72 8.09 8.57
CA ARG A 320 11.31 8.78 9.80
C ARG A 320 12.52 9.53 10.36
N CYS A 321 12.33 10.81 10.62
CA CYS A 321 13.29 11.60 11.36
C CYS A 321 12.79 11.78 12.80
N GLY A 322 13.60 11.43 13.78
CA GLY A 322 13.35 11.76 15.19
C GLY A 322 13.36 13.28 15.39
N ALA A 323 12.52 13.80 16.29
CA ALA A 323 12.61 15.19 16.69
C ALA A 323 13.97 15.41 17.37
N GLY A 324 14.88 16.12 16.71
CA GLY A 324 16.21 16.45 17.23
C GLY A 324 17.39 15.69 16.65
N GLU A 325 17.21 14.68 15.83
CA GLU A 325 18.31 14.19 14.99
C GLU A 325 18.49 15.16 13.81
N GLU A 326 19.33 16.15 13.99
CA GLU A 326 20.01 16.74 12.85
C GLU A 326 20.75 15.60 12.17
N THR A 327 20.30 15.19 10.98
CA THR A 327 21.12 14.34 10.12
C THR A 327 22.36 15.14 9.80
N THR A 328 23.40 14.98 10.60
CA THR A 328 24.76 15.32 10.20
C THR A 328 25.05 14.36 9.05
N TRP A 329 24.94 14.87 7.85
CA TRP A 329 25.59 14.26 6.71
C TRP A 329 27.08 14.28 7.06
N ASP A 330 27.63 13.17 7.47
CA ASP A 330 29.08 12.99 7.50
C ASP A 330 29.56 13.14 6.06
N ALA A 331 29.93 14.37 5.73
CA ALA A 331 30.64 14.71 4.50
C ALA A 331 32.11 14.31 4.70
N ASP A 332 32.34 13.02 4.97
CA ASP A 332 33.65 12.46 4.88
C ASP A 332 33.94 12.10 3.43
N GLN A 333 34.85 12.91 2.91
CA GLN A 333 35.60 12.72 1.68
C GLN A 333 34.89 13.18 0.39
N ASP A 334 35.30 14.38 -0.06
CA ASP A 334 35.13 14.97 -1.40
C ASP A 334 33.81 15.72 -1.73
N GLY A 335 33.22 16.42 -0.78
CA GLY A 335 32.15 17.39 -1.01
C GLY A 335 32.59 18.85 -0.78
N PRO A 336 31.95 19.84 -1.42
CA PRO A 336 32.32 21.24 -1.29
C PRO A 336 32.14 21.76 0.15
N VAL A 337 33.19 22.41 0.64
CA VAL A 337 33.30 23.00 1.95
C VAL A 337 32.04 23.73 2.40
N TYR A 338 31.42 23.27 3.48
CA TYR A 338 30.29 23.91 4.15
C TYR A 338 30.73 25.29 4.68
N ARG A 339 30.10 26.34 4.19
CA ARG A 339 30.27 27.70 4.77
C ARG A 339 29.34 27.85 5.96
N PRO A 340 29.83 28.09 7.19
CA PRO A 340 28.97 28.34 8.34
C PRO A 340 28.20 29.65 8.10
N GLY A 341 26.89 29.59 8.10
CA GLY A 341 26.01 30.74 7.89
C GLY A 341 24.88 30.54 6.87
N PHE A 342 24.91 29.50 6.05
CA PHE A 342 23.80 29.14 5.22
C PHE A 342 22.86 28.24 6.05
N ARG A 343 21.81 28.82 6.64
CA ARG A 343 20.68 28.03 7.08
C ARG A 343 20.13 27.38 5.81
N ALA A 344 20.30 26.05 5.68
CA ALA A 344 19.57 25.27 4.71
C ALA A 344 18.10 25.67 4.87
N ARG A 345 17.49 26.27 3.86
CA ARG A 345 16.05 26.43 3.83
C ARG A 345 15.54 24.99 3.90
N ARG A 346 15.02 24.59 5.06
CA ARG A 346 14.25 23.36 5.19
C ARG A 346 13.27 23.39 4.03
N GLY A 347 13.38 22.40 3.15
CA GLY A 347 12.57 22.35 1.96
C GLY A 347 11.10 22.39 2.35
N ALA A 348 10.46 23.51 2.08
CA ALA A 348 9.08 23.77 2.49
C ALA A 348 8.12 23.14 1.48
N SER A 349 8.19 21.83 1.30
CA SER A 349 7.21 21.12 0.46
C SER A 349 6.18 20.33 1.27
N TYR A 350 6.14 20.50 2.60
CA TYR A 350 5.16 19.80 3.44
C TYR A 350 4.05 20.76 3.86
N ASP A 351 2.84 20.44 3.46
CA ASP A 351 1.65 21.17 3.88
C ASP A 351 0.91 20.34 4.95
N TRP A 352 1.05 20.73 6.20
CA TRP A 352 0.36 20.12 7.33
C TRP A 352 -1.07 20.64 7.40
N GLN A 353 -2.02 19.81 6.98
CA GLN A 353 -3.45 20.15 7.08
C GLN A 353 -4.17 19.25 8.08
N PRO A 354 -5.02 19.82 8.95
CA PRO A 354 -5.89 19.04 9.83
C PRO A 354 -6.96 18.32 9.00
N THR A 355 -7.09 17.01 9.19
CA THR A 355 -7.98 16.18 8.38
C THR A 355 -9.33 15.85 9.02
N ALA A 356 -9.44 15.98 10.34
CA ALA A 356 -10.63 15.57 11.11
C ALA A 356 -11.41 16.71 11.74
N SER A 357 -11.15 17.98 11.40
CA SER A 357 -11.85 19.13 11.93
C SER A 357 -12.77 19.74 10.88
N THR A 358 -14.04 19.96 11.25
CA THR A 358 -14.98 20.76 10.47
C THR A 358 -14.69 22.26 10.55
N ASP A 359 -13.76 22.69 11.43
CA ASP A 359 -13.47 24.09 11.70
C ASP A 359 -12.12 24.54 11.08
N HIS A 360 -12.05 24.43 9.76
CA HIS A 360 -10.89 24.87 8.97
C HIS A 360 -10.52 26.36 9.20
N ARG A 361 -11.47 27.21 9.62
CA ARG A 361 -11.22 28.64 9.87
C ARG A 361 -10.33 28.85 11.09
N ARG A 362 -10.63 28.20 12.23
CA ARG A 362 -9.86 28.37 13.47
C ARG A 362 -8.42 27.90 13.35
N ILE A 363 -8.20 26.84 12.60
CA ILE A 363 -6.85 26.26 12.43
C ILE A 363 -6.01 27.11 11.48
N ARG A 364 -6.58 27.60 10.36
CA ARG A 364 -5.88 28.56 9.49
C ARG A 364 -5.51 29.85 10.23
N GLU A 365 -6.37 30.34 11.09
CA GLU A 365 -6.09 31.49 11.95
C GLU A 365 -4.97 31.20 12.97
N SER A 366 -4.94 30.02 13.56
CA SER A 366 -3.89 29.64 14.51
C SER A 366 -2.52 29.51 13.83
N ILE A 367 -2.45 28.92 12.66
CA ILE A 367 -1.24 28.79 11.85
C ILE A 367 -0.78 30.17 11.37
N SER A 368 -1.66 31.02 10.89
CA SER A 368 -1.31 32.38 10.46
C SER A 368 -0.87 33.28 11.61
N ARG A 369 -1.45 33.14 12.80
CA ARG A 369 -1.02 33.83 14.03
C ARG A 369 0.35 33.35 14.52
N ARG A 370 0.65 32.03 14.41
CA ARG A 370 1.98 31.50 14.73
C ARG A 370 3.05 32.01 13.76
N ARG A 371 2.76 32.06 12.44
CA ARG A 371 3.66 32.64 11.44
C ARG A 371 3.94 34.14 11.71
N ARG A 372 2.91 34.91 12.12
CA ARG A 372 3.07 36.34 12.45
C ARG A 372 3.83 36.59 13.75
N LYS A 373 3.82 35.67 14.70
CA LYS A 373 4.53 35.80 15.98
C LYS A 373 5.95 35.25 15.97
N GLY A 374 6.48 34.83 14.83
CA GLY A 374 7.82 34.24 14.73
C GLY A 374 8.01 32.98 15.56
N ALA A 375 6.91 32.35 15.99
CA ALA A 375 6.98 31.08 16.68
C ALA A 375 7.49 30.02 15.68
N SER A 376 8.61 29.41 16.02
CA SER A 376 9.25 28.35 15.27
C SER A 376 8.24 27.22 14.99
N LEU A 377 8.28 26.67 13.79
CA LEU A 377 7.57 25.45 13.42
C LEU A 377 8.11 24.21 14.17
N ASP A 378 9.16 24.40 14.99
CA ASP A 378 9.83 23.36 15.77
C ASP A 378 8.94 22.75 16.88
N ALA A 379 7.74 23.31 17.12
CA ALA A 379 6.75 22.73 18.04
C ALA A 379 5.81 21.72 17.36
N ILE A 380 5.93 21.51 16.06
CA ILE A 380 5.21 20.47 15.34
C ILE A 380 6.20 19.32 15.16
N GLU A 381 6.04 18.26 15.95
CA GLU A 381 6.89 17.07 15.81
C GLU A 381 6.88 16.65 14.33
N PRO A 382 8.05 16.59 13.69
CA PRO A 382 8.14 16.04 12.34
C PRO A 382 7.70 14.58 12.37
N PHE A 383 7.14 14.15 11.28
CA PHE A 383 6.83 12.74 11.04
C PHE A 383 8.09 11.87 11.09
#